data_e33f34059bd7a58d30b8347462e8d73c
#
_entry.id   e33f34059bd7a58d30b8347462e8d73c
#
_cell.length_a   1.000
_cell.length_b   1.000
_cell.length_c   1.000
_cell.angle_alpha   90.00
_cell.angle_beta   90.00
_cell.angle_gamma   90.00
#
_symmetry.space_group_name_H-M   'P 1'
#
loop_
_entity.id
_entity.type
_entity.pdbx_description
1 polymer ?
#
loop_
_entity_poly.entity_id
_entity_poly.type
_entity_poly.pdbx_seq_one_letter_code
_entity_poly.pdbx_strand_id
1 'polypeptide(L)'
;MSLLVVGSVALDDIEAPAGSAKSVLGGAASYFGVAASFFAPVRVVAVVGDDFPEEHVKFLASRGLDLAGLQRVPGRTFRWGGRYRESLNERDTLFTELGVFEHFEPVIPPAYRDSEWVFLANIQPGLQRSVLEQTRAPRFSAMDTMNFWIEGARAELEKTLAVVKGLVINDEEARQLTGEANLVRAADAIRALGPSVVIVKRGEHGALLFDDEGVFAAPAFPLREVQDPTGAGDSFAGGLMGALASGGRLDGDSLRRAMIYGSVLASFCVERFSLDRLRELTRADIDARFEEFRRLTRF
;
A
#
# COMPACT_ATOMS: atom_id res chain seq x y z
N MET A 1 6.96 -4.37 17.58
CA MET A 1 7.56 -3.26 16.82
C MET A 1 6.45 -2.47 16.17
N SER A 2 6.50 -1.16 16.15
CA SER A 2 5.43 -0.32 15.62
C SER A 2 5.65 -0.01 14.14
N LEU A 3 4.56 -0.07 13.37
CA LEU A 3 4.52 0.28 11.96
C LEU A 3 3.72 1.56 11.78
N LEU A 4 4.32 2.59 11.19
CA LEU A 4 3.67 3.84 10.84
C LEU A 4 3.28 3.79 9.35
N VAL A 5 2.04 4.16 9.05
CA VAL A 5 1.59 4.47 7.69
C VAL A 5 1.11 5.91 7.62
N VAL A 6 1.52 6.61 6.58
CA VAL A 6 1.03 7.96 6.24
C VAL A 6 0.45 7.90 4.83
N GLY A 7 -0.81 8.31 4.66
CA GLY A 7 -1.49 8.21 3.38
C GLY A 7 -2.93 8.69 3.42
N SER A 8 -3.66 8.44 2.35
CA SER A 8 -5.06 8.82 2.24
C SER A 8 -5.99 7.88 3.02
N VAL A 9 -7.00 8.48 3.64
CA VAL A 9 -8.25 7.82 4.07
C VAL A 9 -9.37 8.48 3.27
N ALA A 10 -10.17 7.70 2.57
CA ALA A 10 -11.08 8.19 1.53
C ALA A 10 -12.46 7.53 1.58
N LEU A 11 -13.37 8.08 0.80
CA LEU A 11 -14.62 7.44 0.42
C LEU A 11 -14.58 7.17 -1.09
N ASP A 12 -14.63 5.90 -1.47
CA ASP A 12 -14.49 5.48 -2.86
C ASP A 12 -15.85 5.10 -3.48
N ASP A 13 -16.01 5.46 -4.77
CA ASP A 13 -17.09 4.98 -5.64
C ASP A 13 -16.44 4.06 -6.68
N ILE A 14 -16.81 2.78 -6.68
CA ILE A 14 -16.15 1.75 -7.49
C ILE A 14 -17.16 1.12 -8.43
N GLU A 15 -16.82 1.05 -9.71
CA GLU A 15 -17.55 0.28 -10.72
C GLU A 15 -16.61 -0.80 -11.30
N ALA A 16 -17.06 -2.04 -11.30
CA ALA A 16 -16.34 -3.19 -11.87
C ALA A 16 -17.32 -4.11 -12.62
N PRO A 17 -16.86 -5.03 -13.47
CA PRO A 17 -17.75 -5.98 -14.14
C PRO A 17 -18.62 -6.80 -13.18
N ALA A 18 -18.14 -7.05 -11.97
CA ALA A 18 -18.88 -7.78 -10.93
C ALA A 18 -19.97 -6.94 -10.23
N GLY A 19 -20.01 -5.62 -10.43
CA GLY A 19 -20.98 -4.73 -9.78
C GLY A 19 -20.42 -3.36 -9.43
N SER A 20 -21.03 -2.70 -8.45
CA SER A 20 -20.56 -1.39 -8.00
C SER A 20 -20.77 -1.19 -6.50
N ALA A 21 -19.94 -0.32 -5.91
CA ALA A 21 -20.06 0.14 -4.53
C ALA A 21 -19.89 1.66 -4.49
N LYS A 22 -20.62 2.35 -3.60
CA LYS A 22 -20.58 3.81 -3.49
C LYS A 22 -20.32 4.25 -2.08
N SER A 23 -19.52 5.32 -1.95
CA SER A 23 -19.14 5.91 -0.65
C SER A 23 -18.62 4.88 0.35
N VAL A 24 -17.89 3.89 -0.14
CA VAL A 24 -17.29 2.86 0.72
C VAL A 24 -15.95 3.31 1.26
N LEU A 25 -15.52 2.72 2.37
CA LEU A 25 -14.20 3.01 2.94
C LEU A 25 -13.09 2.68 1.94
N GLY A 26 -12.28 3.68 1.65
CA GLY A 26 -11.16 3.62 0.73
C GLY A 26 -9.92 4.36 1.24
N GLY A 27 -9.01 4.60 0.32
CA GLY A 27 -7.75 5.28 0.59
C GLY A 27 -6.61 4.34 0.96
N ALA A 28 -5.42 4.68 0.50
CA ALA A 28 -4.22 3.82 0.61
C ALA A 28 -3.88 3.45 2.06
N ALA A 29 -3.96 4.40 3.00
CA ALA A 29 -3.68 4.13 4.41
C ALA A 29 -4.72 3.21 5.07
N SER A 30 -5.97 3.21 4.59
CA SER A 30 -7.02 2.31 5.10
C SER A 30 -6.75 0.86 4.71
N TYR A 31 -6.54 0.60 3.43
CA TYR A 31 -6.23 -0.76 2.93
C TYR A 31 -4.93 -1.29 3.51
N PHE A 32 -3.87 -0.47 3.47
CA PHE A 32 -2.60 -0.82 4.07
C PHE A 32 -2.73 -1.14 5.55
N GLY A 33 -3.37 -0.23 6.31
CA GLY A 33 -3.48 -0.34 7.77
C GLY A 33 -4.22 -1.60 8.19
N VAL A 34 -5.36 -1.89 7.55
CA VAL A 34 -6.14 -3.10 7.84
C VAL A 34 -5.36 -4.36 7.49
N ALA A 35 -4.68 -4.40 6.34
CA ALA A 35 -3.86 -5.55 5.94
C ALA A 35 -2.67 -5.77 6.90
N ALA A 36 -1.98 -4.70 7.30
CA ALA A 36 -0.85 -4.77 8.22
C ALA A 36 -1.24 -5.16 9.65
N SER A 37 -2.46 -4.80 10.09
CA SER A 37 -2.95 -5.05 11.45
C SER A 37 -3.04 -6.53 11.82
N PHE A 38 -3.09 -7.42 10.86
CA PHE A 38 -3.03 -8.87 11.11
C PHE A 38 -1.66 -9.33 11.64
N PHE A 39 -0.64 -8.51 11.54
CA PHE A 39 0.74 -8.88 11.86
C PHE A 39 1.36 -8.02 12.95
N ALA A 40 1.11 -6.71 12.96
CA ALA A 40 1.75 -5.77 13.86
C ALA A 40 0.82 -4.62 14.24
N PRO A 41 1.05 -3.92 15.37
CA PRO A 41 0.36 -2.67 15.68
C PRO A 41 0.66 -1.60 14.63
N VAL A 42 -0.38 -0.94 14.13
CA VAL A 42 -0.30 0.06 13.07
C VAL A 42 -0.69 1.43 13.58
N ARG A 43 0.14 2.42 13.33
CA ARG A 43 -0.07 3.85 13.59
C ARG A 43 -0.43 4.54 12.29
N VAL A 44 -1.56 5.25 12.26
CA VAL A 44 -2.06 5.90 11.04
C VAL A 44 -1.96 7.41 11.18
N VAL A 45 -1.38 8.05 10.16
CA VAL A 45 -1.42 9.51 9.99
C VAL A 45 -2.11 9.83 8.67
N ALA A 46 -3.24 10.49 8.77
CA ALA A 46 -4.11 10.84 7.64
C ALA A 46 -5.02 12.02 8.02
N VAL A 47 -5.81 12.50 7.06
CA VAL A 47 -6.83 13.52 7.29
C VAL A 47 -8.16 13.09 6.70
N VAL A 48 -9.26 13.42 7.40
CA VAL A 48 -10.64 13.25 6.95
C VAL A 48 -11.47 14.52 7.25
N GLY A 49 -12.53 14.69 6.51
CA GLY A 49 -13.49 15.78 6.73
C GLY A 49 -14.54 15.48 7.79
N ASP A 50 -15.44 16.45 8.00
CA ASP A 50 -16.58 16.31 8.94
C ASP A 50 -17.59 15.26 8.48
N ASP A 51 -17.63 14.97 7.18
CA ASP A 51 -18.53 14.02 6.54
C ASP A 51 -18.06 12.57 6.63
N PHE A 52 -16.86 12.33 7.20
CA PHE A 52 -16.34 10.97 7.30
C PHE A 52 -17.14 10.14 8.31
N PRO A 53 -17.74 9.00 7.91
CA PRO A 53 -18.61 8.22 8.77
C PRO A 53 -17.89 7.66 9.99
N GLU A 54 -18.50 7.84 11.17
CA GLU A 54 -17.94 7.36 12.43
C GLU A 54 -17.84 5.83 12.50
N GLU A 55 -18.66 5.12 11.74
CA GLU A 55 -18.60 3.66 11.63
C GLU A 55 -17.26 3.18 11.02
N HIS A 56 -16.68 3.95 10.08
CA HIS A 56 -15.39 3.66 9.51
C HIS A 56 -14.26 3.88 10.52
N VAL A 57 -14.32 4.95 11.31
CA VAL A 57 -13.37 5.18 12.41
C VAL A 57 -13.42 4.03 13.42
N LYS A 58 -14.63 3.64 13.85
CA LYS A 58 -14.84 2.50 14.76
C LYS A 58 -14.30 1.19 14.18
N PHE A 59 -14.54 0.95 12.89
CA PHE A 59 -14.01 -0.22 12.22
C PHE A 59 -12.48 -0.25 12.22
N LEU A 60 -11.83 0.83 11.78
CA LEU A 60 -10.36 0.93 11.76
C LEU A 60 -9.78 0.73 13.17
N ALA A 61 -10.36 1.37 14.18
CA ALA A 61 -9.96 1.20 15.58
C ALA A 61 -10.17 -0.24 16.08
N SER A 62 -11.27 -0.91 15.68
CA SER A 62 -11.55 -2.30 16.06
C SER A 62 -10.55 -3.30 15.49
N ARG A 63 -9.88 -2.92 14.39
CA ARG A 63 -8.76 -3.68 13.80
C ARG A 63 -7.43 -3.44 14.49
N GLY A 64 -7.41 -2.64 15.57
CA GLY A 64 -6.21 -2.34 16.33
C GLY A 64 -5.33 -1.25 15.71
N LEU A 65 -5.88 -0.44 14.79
CA LEU A 65 -5.17 0.72 14.27
C LEU A 65 -5.17 1.84 15.33
N ASP A 66 -4.00 2.38 15.60
CA ASP A 66 -3.86 3.59 16.41
C ASP A 66 -4.12 4.82 15.52
N LEU A 67 -5.24 5.47 15.77
CA LEU A 67 -5.76 6.59 14.99
C LEU A 67 -5.48 7.96 15.63
N ALA A 68 -4.59 8.06 16.62
CA ALA A 68 -4.24 9.35 17.22
C ALA A 68 -3.62 10.34 16.23
N GLY A 69 -3.12 9.85 15.07
CA GLY A 69 -2.66 10.66 13.95
C GLY A 69 -3.72 10.95 12.88
N LEU A 70 -4.95 10.47 13.03
CA LEU A 70 -6.04 10.76 12.11
C LEU A 70 -6.65 12.13 12.45
N GLN A 71 -6.37 13.12 11.61
CA GLN A 71 -6.91 14.47 11.77
C GLN A 71 -8.34 14.53 11.21
N ARG A 72 -9.25 15.16 11.94
CA ARG A 72 -10.58 15.52 11.43
C ARG A 72 -10.66 17.04 11.35
N VAL A 73 -10.88 17.57 10.15
CA VAL A 73 -10.90 19.00 9.89
C VAL A 73 -12.19 19.40 9.16
N PRO A 74 -12.65 20.66 9.27
CA PRO A 74 -13.84 21.12 8.56
C PRO A 74 -13.71 20.96 7.04
N GLY A 75 -14.71 20.35 6.41
CA GLY A 75 -14.76 20.13 4.96
C GLY A 75 -15.10 18.70 4.57
N ARG A 76 -15.00 18.41 3.28
CA ARG A 76 -15.30 17.08 2.75
C ARG A 76 -14.06 16.19 2.78
N THR A 77 -14.28 14.94 3.12
CA THR A 77 -13.28 13.86 2.98
C THR A 77 -12.89 13.67 1.51
N PHE A 78 -11.67 13.28 1.28
CA PHE A 78 -11.17 12.86 -0.03
C PHE A 78 -12.08 11.77 -0.61
N ARG A 79 -12.47 11.94 -1.87
CA ARG A 79 -13.29 11.00 -2.63
C ARG A 79 -12.62 10.66 -3.94
N TRP A 80 -12.67 9.40 -4.28
CA TRP A 80 -12.21 8.91 -5.56
C TRP A 80 -13.27 8.02 -6.20
N GLY A 81 -13.45 8.15 -7.51
CA GLY A 81 -14.32 7.26 -8.29
C GLY A 81 -13.54 6.62 -9.42
N GLY A 82 -13.68 5.30 -9.56
CA GLY A 82 -13.02 4.52 -10.61
C GLY A 82 -13.90 3.48 -11.23
N ARG A 83 -13.67 3.23 -12.52
CA ARG A 83 -14.31 2.15 -13.28
C ARG A 83 -13.25 1.21 -13.81
N TYR A 84 -13.36 -0.06 -13.47
CA TYR A 84 -12.52 -1.13 -14.00
C TYR A 84 -13.13 -1.73 -15.25
N ARG A 85 -12.28 -2.03 -16.25
CA ARG A 85 -12.67 -2.70 -17.48
C ARG A 85 -12.67 -4.21 -17.29
N GLU A 86 -13.08 -4.96 -18.31
CA GLU A 86 -13.11 -6.44 -18.27
C GLU A 86 -11.76 -7.07 -17.90
N SER A 87 -10.64 -6.45 -18.28
CA SER A 87 -9.30 -6.92 -17.92
C SER A 87 -8.97 -6.77 -16.43
N LEU A 88 -9.72 -5.96 -15.66
CA LEU A 88 -9.50 -5.61 -14.25
C LEU A 88 -8.13 -4.97 -13.93
N ASN A 89 -7.19 -5.00 -14.87
CA ASN A 89 -5.90 -4.33 -14.77
C ASN A 89 -5.96 -2.88 -15.26
N GLU A 90 -6.94 -2.55 -16.07
CA GLU A 90 -7.16 -1.22 -16.60
C GLU A 90 -8.32 -0.54 -15.88
N ARG A 91 -8.10 0.71 -15.46
CA ARG A 91 -9.15 1.52 -14.84
C ARG A 91 -9.22 2.91 -15.43
N ASP A 92 -10.43 3.42 -15.51
CA ASP A 92 -10.70 4.83 -15.80
C ASP A 92 -11.03 5.55 -14.49
N THR A 93 -10.34 6.65 -14.20
CA THR A 93 -10.72 7.53 -13.08
C THR A 93 -11.92 8.36 -13.51
N LEU A 94 -13.03 8.23 -12.80
CA LEU A 94 -14.27 8.96 -13.08
C LEU A 94 -14.23 10.36 -12.47
N PHE A 95 -13.72 10.46 -11.23
CA PHE A 95 -13.51 11.73 -10.53
C PHE A 95 -12.44 11.57 -9.44
N THR A 96 -11.87 12.71 -9.04
CA THR A 96 -10.98 12.85 -7.88
C THR A 96 -11.34 14.16 -7.19
N GLU A 97 -11.97 14.08 -6.02
CA GLU A 97 -12.34 15.22 -5.19
C GLU A 97 -11.43 15.23 -3.96
N LEU A 98 -10.40 16.06 -3.98
CA LEU A 98 -9.38 16.07 -2.93
C LEU A 98 -9.94 16.48 -1.56
N GLY A 99 -10.91 17.42 -1.53
CA GLY A 99 -11.47 17.89 -0.27
C GLY A 99 -10.39 18.37 0.70
N VAL A 100 -10.49 17.95 1.96
CA VAL A 100 -9.50 18.32 2.99
C VAL A 100 -8.09 17.75 2.74
N PHE A 101 -7.98 16.74 1.89
CA PHE A 101 -6.70 16.12 1.54
C PHE A 101 -5.83 17.04 0.66
N GLU A 102 -6.41 18.01 -0.04
CA GLU A 102 -5.68 18.99 -0.87
C GLU A 102 -4.67 19.80 -0.06
N HIS A 103 -5.00 20.06 1.20
CA HIS A 103 -4.16 20.83 2.12
C HIS A 103 -3.57 19.97 3.24
N PHE A 104 -3.52 18.66 3.03
CA PHE A 104 -2.98 17.74 4.04
C PHE A 104 -1.48 17.93 4.22
N GLU A 105 -1.11 18.35 5.40
CA GLU A 105 0.28 18.39 5.86
C GLU A 105 0.44 17.34 6.97
N PRO A 106 1.17 16.24 6.74
CA PRO A 106 1.32 15.19 7.73
C PRO A 106 2.16 15.66 8.91
N VAL A 107 1.53 15.74 10.09
CA VAL A 107 2.21 16.00 11.36
C VAL A 107 2.30 14.69 12.13
N ILE A 108 3.53 14.23 12.37
CA ILE A 108 3.76 12.97 13.07
C ILE A 108 3.65 13.18 14.57
N PRO A 109 2.66 12.58 15.26
CA PRO A 109 2.54 12.65 16.71
C PRO A 109 3.84 12.27 17.39
N PRO A 110 4.25 12.93 18.50
CA PRO A 110 5.49 12.61 19.20
C PRO A 110 5.67 11.13 19.52
N ALA A 111 4.59 10.45 19.91
CA ALA A 111 4.59 9.01 20.19
C ALA A 111 4.81 8.12 18.96
N TYR A 112 4.70 8.67 17.74
CA TYR A 112 4.87 7.90 16.49
C TYR A 112 6.25 8.07 15.88
N ARG A 113 7.01 9.08 16.31
CA ARG A 113 8.33 9.42 15.75
C ARG A 113 9.38 8.31 15.92
N ASP A 114 9.18 7.42 16.89
CA ASP A 114 10.04 6.25 17.14
C ASP A 114 9.59 4.98 16.40
N SER A 115 8.72 5.12 15.38
CA SER A 115 8.30 3.97 14.59
C SER A 115 9.47 3.38 13.81
N GLU A 116 9.77 2.11 14.07
CA GLU A 116 10.90 1.41 13.43
C GLU A 116 10.64 1.08 11.96
N TRP A 117 9.37 0.92 11.61
CA TRP A 117 8.90 0.60 10.27
C TRP A 117 7.99 1.72 9.80
N VAL A 118 8.28 2.27 8.63
CA VAL A 118 7.52 3.40 8.07
C VAL A 118 7.13 3.08 6.63
N PHE A 119 5.85 3.22 6.32
CA PHE A 119 5.35 3.17 4.96
C PHE A 119 4.71 4.50 4.57
N LEU A 120 5.22 5.05 3.48
CA LEU A 120 4.76 6.30 2.88
C LEU A 120 3.83 5.93 1.73
N ALA A 121 2.54 5.78 2.06
CA ALA A 121 1.53 5.44 1.07
C ALA A 121 1.32 6.62 0.10
N ASN A 122 0.55 6.39 -0.95
CA ASN A 122 0.43 7.31 -2.08
C ASN A 122 -0.08 8.70 -1.67
N ILE A 123 0.85 9.64 -1.54
CA ILE A 123 0.65 11.08 -1.39
C ILE A 123 1.73 11.83 -2.18
N GLN A 124 1.67 13.16 -2.19
CA GLN A 124 2.67 14.00 -2.86
C GLN A 124 4.09 13.68 -2.33
N PRO A 125 5.09 13.43 -3.21
CA PRO A 125 6.40 12.92 -2.80
C PRO A 125 7.17 13.81 -1.80
N GLY A 126 7.03 15.13 -1.88
CA GLY A 126 7.64 16.03 -0.90
C GLY A 126 7.05 15.88 0.50
N LEU A 127 5.74 15.57 0.59
CA LEU A 127 5.10 15.24 1.88
C LEU A 127 5.57 13.89 2.41
N GLN A 128 5.75 12.89 1.54
CA GLN A 128 6.35 11.62 1.92
C GLN A 128 7.75 11.82 2.54
N ARG A 129 8.58 12.67 1.93
CA ARG A 129 9.92 12.99 2.46
C ARG A 129 9.83 13.72 3.79
N SER A 130 8.93 14.70 3.95
CA SER A 130 8.76 15.44 5.20
C SER A 130 8.37 14.54 6.39
N VAL A 131 7.69 13.43 6.13
CA VAL A 131 7.39 12.42 7.16
C VAL A 131 8.66 11.78 7.69
N LEU A 132 9.60 11.40 6.80
CA LEU A 132 10.87 10.81 7.23
C LEU A 132 11.72 11.80 8.04
N GLU A 133 11.68 13.09 7.71
CA GLU A 133 12.36 14.14 8.46
C GLU A 133 11.82 14.30 9.90
N GLN A 134 10.56 13.92 10.12
CA GLN A 134 9.91 13.94 11.43
C GLN A 134 10.10 12.63 12.23
N THR A 135 10.58 11.56 11.61
CA THR A 135 10.82 10.26 12.27
C THR A 135 12.26 10.13 12.75
N ARG A 136 12.49 9.23 13.71
CA ARG A 136 13.82 9.01 14.30
C ARG A 136 14.47 7.77 13.69
N ALA A 137 15.11 7.94 12.52
CA ALA A 137 15.90 6.92 11.84
C ALA A 137 15.22 5.53 11.81
N PRO A 138 14.13 5.35 11.06
CA PRO A 138 13.44 4.07 10.99
C PRO A 138 14.38 2.98 10.47
N ARG A 139 14.20 1.77 10.99
CA ARG A 139 14.95 0.60 10.56
C ARG A 139 14.73 0.32 9.07
N PHE A 140 13.48 0.44 8.65
CA PHE A 140 13.09 0.32 7.24
C PHE A 140 12.00 1.32 6.91
N SER A 141 12.22 2.09 5.84
CA SER A 141 11.23 2.98 5.25
C SER A 141 10.96 2.53 3.81
N ALA A 142 9.71 2.37 3.46
CA ALA A 142 9.30 2.09 2.10
C ALA A 142 8.19 3.04 1.67
N MET A 143 8.03 3.19 0.36
CA MET A 143 7.00 4.02 -0.22
C MET A 143 6.34 3.31 -1.41
N ASP A 144 5.18 3.79 -1.80
CA ASP A 144 4.64 3.62 -3.13
C ASP A 144 4.56 4.96 -3.86
N THR A 145 4.20 4.91 -5.13
CA THR A 145 3.98 6.07 -5.99
C THR A 145 2.88 5.74 -7.01
N MET A 146 2.60 6.69 -7.89
CA MET A 146 1.69 6.49 -9.02
C MET A 146 2.11 7.34 -10.22
N ASN A 147 1.54 7.04 -11.38
CA ASN A 147 1.80 7.74 -12.63
C ASN A 147 1.66 9.26 -12.52
N PHE A 148 0.66 9.76 -11.78
CA PHE A 148 0.46 11.20 -11.57
C PHE A 148 1.70 11.90 -10.98
N TRP A 149 2.37 11.27 -10.01
CA TRP A 149 3.59 11.84 -9.41
C TRP A 149 4.82 11.62 -10.30
N ILE A 150 4.87 10.49 -11.02
CA ILE A 150 5.94 10.21 -11.98
C ILE A 150 5.97 11.27 -13.08
N GLU A 151 4.81 11.73 -13.55
CA GLU A 151 4.67 12.77 -14.57
C GLU A 151 4.78 14.19 -14.00
N GLY A 152 3.99 14.45 -12.95
CA GLY A 152 3.75 15.81 -12.46
C GLY A 152 4.74 16.32 -11.40
N ALA A 153 5.42 15.41 -10.68
CA ALA A 153 6.28 15.76 -9.53
C ALA A 153 7.61 15.00 -9.53
N ARG A 154 8.16 14.69 -10.71
CA ARG A 154 9.34 13.85 -10.91
C ARG A 154 10.53 14.24 -10.04
N ALA A 155 10.89 15.52 -10.00
CA ALA A 155 12.04 15.99 -9.24
C ALA A 155 11.88 15.76 -7.72
N GLU A 156 10.66 15.94 -7.18
CA GLU A 156 10.37 15.64 -5.77
C GLU A 156 10.34 14.13 -5.50
N LEU A 157 9.83 13.34 -6.45
CA LEU A 157 9.84 11.87 -6.35
C LEU A 157 11.27 11.34 -6.28
N GLU A 158 12.18 11.80 -7.13
CA GLU A 158 13.59 11.38 -7.12
C GLU A 158 14.30 11.75 -5.80
N LYS A 159 14.03 12.94 -5.26
CA LYS A 159 14.55 13.34 -3.94
C LYS A 159 14.02 12.44 -2.82
N THR A 160 12.78 11.97 -2.93
CA THR A 160 12.19 11.06 -1.93
C THR A 160 12.74 9.65 -2.08
N LEU A 161 12.90 9.16 -3.31
CA LEU A 161 13.56 7.89 -3.60
C LEU A 161 14.98 7.83 -3.03
N ALA A 162 15.72 8.93 -3.08
CA ALA A 162 17.09 8.99 -2.54
C ALA A 162 17.19 8.77 -1.02
N VAL A 163 16.09 8.87 -0.27
CA VAL A 163 16.10 8.75 1.20
C VAL A 163 15.28 7.56 1.74
N VAL A 164 14.50 6.87 0.90
CA VAL A 164 13.79 5.66 1.29
C VAL A 164 14.62 4.41 1.02
N LYS A 165 14.38 3.34 1.78
CA LYS A 165 15.06 2.05 1.62
C LYS A 165 14.32 1.11 0.68
N GLY A 166 13.00 1.27 0.53
CA GLY A 166 12.17 0.41 -0.29
C GLY A 166 11.19 1.17 -1.17
N LEU A 167 10.92 0.62 -2.36
CA LEU A 167 9.86 1.07 -3.26
C LEU A 167 8.96 -0.10 -3.63
N VAL A 168 7.65 0.08 -3.50
CA VAL A 168 6.63 -0.84 -4.00
C VAL A 168 5.91 -0.14 -5.16
N ILE A 169 6.05 -0.64 -6.36
CA ILE A 169 5.61 0.01 -7.60
C ILE A 169 4.95 -1.02 -8.53
N ASN A 170 4.06 -0.62 -9.43
CA ASN A 170 3.61 -1.53 -10.47
C ASN A 170 4.56 -1.52 -11.69
N ASP A 171 4.39 -2.47 -12.58
CA ASP A 171 5.28 -2.65 -13.72
C ASP A 171 5.16 -1.55 -14.78
N GLU A 172 3.97 -0.96 -14.98
CA GLU A 172 3.78 0.17 -15.87
C GLU A 172 4.45 1.43 -15.31
N GLU A 173 4.23 1.72 -14.03
CA GLU A 173 4.87 2.82 -13.32
C GLU A 173 6.40 2.67 -13.30
N ALA A 174 6.93 1.45 -13.12
CA ALA A 174 8.36 1.19 -13.16
C ALA A 174 8.97 1.50 -14.54
N ARG A 175 8.29 1.09 -15.61
CA ARG A 175 8.69 1.43 -16.99
C ARG A 175 8.59 2.93 -17.25
N GLN A 176 7.53 3.57 -16.80
CA GLN A 176 7.32 5.02 -16.95
C GLN A 176 8.38 5.82 -16.18
N LEU A 177 8.68 5.40 -14.95
CA LEU A 177 9.67 6.05 -14.10
C LEU A 177 11.08 5.99 -14.70
N THR A 178 11.43 4.93 -15.41
CA THR A 178 12.80 4.68 -15.85
C THR A 178 13.00 4.82 -17.37
N GLY A 179 11.94 4.72 -18.15
CA GLY A 179 12.02 4.59 -19.60
C GLY A 179 12.46 3.20 -20.08
N GLU A 180 12.66 2.25 -19.16
CA GLU A 180 13.14 0.89 -19.47
C GLU A 180 11.96 -0.07 -19.68
N ALA A 181 11.90 -0.75 -20.83
CA ALA A 181 10.88 -1.76 -21.10
C ALA A 181 11.09 -3.06 -20.31
N ASN A 182 12.35 -3.42 -20.06
CA ASN A 182 12.72 -4.61 -19.30
C ASN A 182 12.69 -4.33 -17.80
N LEU A 183 11.90 -5.09 -17.04
CA LEU A 183 11.71 -4.85 -15.61
C LEU A 183 12.95 -5.04 -14.75
N VAL A 184 13.91 -5.89 -15.17
CA VAL A 184 15.18 -6.02 -14.46
C VAL A 184 15.98 -4.73 -14.59
N ARG A 185 16.09 -4.18 -15.80
CA ARG A 185 16.77 -2.90 -16.03
C ARG A 185 16.05 -1.75 -15.34
N ALA A 186 14.70 -1.76 -15.37
CA ALA A 186 13.91 -0.76 -14.65
C ALA A 186 14.22 -0.80 -13.15
N ALA A 187 14.25 -1.98 -12.54
CA ALA A 187 14.57 -2.13 -11.13
C ALA A 187 16.01 -1.68 -10.82
N ASP A 188 16.98 -1.99 -11.66
CA ASP A 188 18.38 -1.53 -11.52
C ASP A 188 18.45 0.01 -11.57
N ALA A 189 17.73 0.63 -12.52
CA ALA A 189 17.66 2.09 -12.63
C ALA A 189 16.99 2.73 -11.42
N ILE A 190 15.93 2.13 -10.89
CA ILE A 190 15.26 2.59 -9.66
C ILE A 190 16.21 2.47 -8.45
N ARG A 191 16.90 1.34 -8.31
CA ARG A 191 17.88 1.15 -7.22
C ARG A 191 19.02 2.16 -7.27
N ALA A 192 19.42 2.58 -8.46
CA ALA A 192 20.40 3.65 -8.64
C ALA A 192 19.90 5.04 -8.16
N LEU A 193 18.58 5.23 -8.03
CA LEU A 193 17.99 6.44 -7.46
C LEU A 193 17.98 6.45 -5.91
N GLY A 194 18.22 5.31 -5.24
CA GLY A 194 18.34 5.24 -3.78
C GLY A 194 17.80 3.97 -3.12
N PRO A 195 16.61 3.43 -3.48
CA PRO A 195 16.06 2.27 -2.79
C PRO A 195 16.93 1.02 -2.94
N SER A 196 17.31 0.38 -1.84
CA SER A 196 18.01 -0.92 -1.87
C SER A 196 17.07 -2.09 -2.15
N VAL A 197 15.77 -1.93 -1.86
CA VAL A 197 14.73 -2.94 -2.10
C VAL A 197 13.69 -2.37 -3.05
N VAL A 198 13.47 -3.05 -4.17
CA VAL A 198 12.43 -2.68 -5.15
C VAL A 198 11.49 -3.86 -5.37
N ILE A 199 10.20 -3.63 -5.19
CA ILE A 199 9.17 -4.63 -5.45
C ILE A 199 8.29 -4.14 -6.59
N VAL A 200 8.28 -4.89 -7.70
CA VAL A 200 7.49 -4.59 -8.89
C VAL A 200 6.28 -5.51 -8.93
N LYS A 201 5.11 -4.96 -8.67
CA LYS A 201 3.80 -5.64 -8.78
C LYS A 201 3.41 -5.78 -10.25
N ARG A 202 2.81 -6.91 -10.62
CA ARG A 202 2.45 -7.24 -12.00
C ARG A 202 1.02 -7.79 -12.09
N GLY A 203 0.12 -7.31 -11.26
CA GLY A 203 -1.27 -7.74 -11.20
C GLY A 203 -1.40 -9.26 -11.06
N GLU A 204 -2.14 -9.89 -11.97
CA GLU A 204 -2.35 -11.34 -12.02
C GLU A 204 -1.08 -12.16 -12.29
N HIS A 205 0.00 -11.52 -12.71
CA HIS A 205 1.29 -12.17 -12.95
C HIS A 205 2.21 -12.16 -11.71
N GLY A 206 1.71 -11.71 -10.56
CA GLY A 206 2.44 -11.71 -9.29
C GLY A 206 3.36 -10.52 -9.11
N ALA A 207 4.54 -10.72 -8.55
CA ALA A 207 5.49 -9.65 -8.28
C ALA A 207 6.95 -10.12 -8.36
N LEU A 208 7.84 -9.15 -8.55
CA LEU A 208 9.30 -9.34 -8.53
C LEU A 208 9.88 -8.51 -7.39
N LEU A 209 10.76 -9.11 -6.61
CA LEU A 209 11.58 -8.45 -5.59
C LEU A 209 13.02 -8.38 -6.10
N PHE A 210 13.61 -7.20 -5.96
CA PHE A 210 15.02 -6.93 -6.26
C PHE A 210 15.69 -6.38 -5.01
N ASP A 211 16.71 -7.07 -4.53
CA ASP A 211 17.53 -6.68 -3.38
C ASP A 211 19.01 -6.98 -3.63
N ASP A 212 19.85 -6.94 -2.60
CA ASP A 212 21.28 -7.22 -2.73
C ASP A 212 21.58 -8.72 -2.94
N GLU A 213 20.64 -9.61 -2.65
CA GLU A 213 20.75 -11.05 -2.90
C GLU A 213 20.31 -11.43 -4.34
N GLY A 214 19.74 -10.49 -5.09
CA GLY A 214 19.34 -10.69 -6.49
C GLY A 214 17.86 -10.53 -6.74
N VAL A 215 17.26 -11.44 -7.51
CA VAL A 215 15.86 -11.36 -7.92
C VAL A 215 15.07 -12.53 -7.36
N PHE A 216 13.95 -12.23 -6.71
CA PHE A 216 12.96 -13.23 -6.31
C PHE A 216 11.64 -12.99 -7.03
N ALA A 217 11.05 -14.03 -7.60
CA ALA A 217 9.76 -13.96 -8.29
C ALA A 217 8.70 -14.77 -7.52
N ALA A 218 7.56 -14.14 -7.25
CA ALA A 218 6.39 -14.81 -6.73
C ALA A 218 5.23 -14.70 -7.73
N PRO A 219 4.48 -15.79 -8.04
CA PRO A 219 3.27 -15.69 -8.83
C PRO A 219 2.18 -14.96 -8.03
N ALA A 220 1.09 -14.54 -8.68
CA ALA A 220 -0.12 -14.20 -7.95
C ALA A 220 -0.80 -15.47 -7.43
N PHE A 221 -1.63 -15.33 -6.38
CA PHE A 221 -2.49 -16.43 -5.96
C PHE A 221 -3.61 -16.61 -6.99
N PRO A 222 -3.82 -17.81 -7.56
CA PRO A 222 -4.81 -18.03 -8.61
C PRO A 222 -6.22 -17.99 -8.02
N LEU A 223 -6.98 -16.97 -8.36
CA LEU A 223 -8.39 -16.81 -7.99
C LEU A 223 -9.29 -17.17 -9.17
N ARG A 224 -10.47 -17.72 -8.87
CA ARG A 224 -11.50 -17.98 -9.89
C ARG A 224 -12.26 -16.72 -10.26
N GLU A 225 -12.46 -15.83 -9.28
CA GLU A 225 -13.24 -14.61 -9.43
C GLU A 225 -12.51 -13.47 -8.71
N VAL A 226 -12.52 -12.32 -9.33
CA VAL A 226 -12.05 -11.03 -8.79
C VAL A 226 -13.22 -10.07 -8.91
N GLN A 227 -13.62 -9.47 -7.78
CA GLN A 227 -14.74 -8.53 -7.77
C GLN A 227 -14.27 -7.08 -7.88
N ASP A 228 -13.25 -6.71 -7.10
CA ASP A 228 -12.77 -5.34 -7.01
C ASP A 228 -11.24 -5.30 -6.82
N PRO A 229 -10.47 -4.82 -7.81
CA PRO A 229 -9.02 -4.70 -7.68
C PRO A 229 -8.56 -3.52 -6.83
N THR A 230 -9.50 -2.63 -6.40
CA THR A 230 -9.16 -1.43 -5.62
C THR A 230 -8.49 -1.80 -4.31
N GLY A 231 -7.39 -1.13 -4.00
CA GLY A 231 -6.65 -1.36 -2.75
C GLY A 231 -5.83 -2.65 -2.70
N ALA A 232 -5.80 -3.45 -3.78
CA ALA A 232 -4.96 -4.66 -3.84
C ALA A 232 -3.49 -4.35 -3.62
N GLY A 233 -2.99 -3.28 -4.25
CA GLY A 233 -1.61 -2.81 -4.09
C GLY A 233 -1.29 -2.34 -2.68
N ASP A 234 -2.22 -1.61 -2.07
CA ASP A 234 -2.08 -1.12 -0.70
C ASP A 234 -2.14 -2.27 0.31
N SER A 235 -3.06 -3.22 0.09
CA SER A 235 -3.16 -4.44 0.91
C SER A 235 -1.93 -5.34 0.77
N PHE A 236 -1.35 -5.42 -0.44
CA PHE A 236 -0.05 -6.06 -0.65
C PHE A 236 1.03 -5.40 0.18
N ALA A 237 1.16 -4.07 0.10
CA ALA A 237 2.16 -3.32 0.87
C ALA A 237 1.93 -3.45 2.38
N GLY A 238 0.67 -3.45 2.83
CA GLY A 238 0.30 -3.67 4.23
C GLY A 238 0.69 -5.05 4.74
N GLY A 239 0.39 -6.11 3.96
CA GLY A 239 0.79 -7.49 4.29
C GLY A 239 2.31 -7.66 4.34
N LEU A 240 3.01 -7.10 3.36
CA LEU A 240 4.49 -7.09 3.30
C LEU A 240 5.08 -6.40 4.55
N MET A 241 4.74 -5.15 4.77
CA MET A 241 5.32 -4.35 5.85
C MET A 241 4.90 -4.85 7.23
N GLY A 242 3.67 -5.31 7.37
CA GLY A 242 3.17 -5.92 8.60
C GLY A 242 3.96 -7.19 8.97
N ALA A 243 4.19 -8.07 8.00
CA ALA A 243 4.96 -9.30 8.21
C ALA A 243 6.42 -9.01 8.56
N LEU A 244 7.06 -8.03 7.89
CA LEU A 244 8.42 -7.58 8.24
C LEU A 244 8.48 -7.00 9.65
N ALA A 245 7.53 -6.13 10.01
CA ALA A 245 7.47 -5.52 11.33
C ALA A 245 7.26 -6.57 12.43
N SER A 246 6.44 -7.59 12.19
CA SER A 246 6.21 -8.70 13.11
C SER A 246 7.46 -9.55 13.32
N GLY A 247 8.16 -9.88 12.24
CA GLY A 247 9.38 -10.69 12.28
C GLY A 247 10.60 -9.96 12.82
N GLY A 248 10.62 -8.64 12.73
CA GLY A 248 11.70 -7.77 13.20
C GLY A 248 13.04 -7.98 12.49
N ARG A 249 13.07 -8.67 11.36
CA ARG A 249 14.26 -8.94 10.55
C ARG A 249 14.12 -8.29 9.18
N LEU A 250 15.25 -7.88 8.62
CA LEU A 250 15.37 -7.32 7.28
C LEU A 250 16.54 -8.03 6.58
N ASP A 251 16.26 -9.22 6.10
CA ASP A 251 17.15 -10.04 5.28
C ASP A 251 16.36 -10.61 4.09
N GLY A 252 17.04 -11.21 3.13
CA GLY A 252 16.40 -11.71 1.91
C GLY A 252 15.28 -12.72 2.16
N ASP A 253 15.47 -13.65 3.10
CA ASP A 253 14.42 -14.63 3.45
C ASP A 253 13.20 -13.98 4.08
N SER A 254 13.41 -12.98 4.95
CA SER A 254 12.32 -12.21 5.57
C SER A 254 11.57 -11.38 4.52
N LEU A 255 12.27 -10.75 3.57
CA LEU A 255 11.68 -10.01 2.46
C LEU A 255 10.85 -10.91 1.54
N ARG A 256 11.40 -12.06 1.13
CA ARG A 256 10.69 -13.06 0.29
C ARG A 256 9.42 -13.55 0.98
N ARG A 257 9.53 -13.96 2.25
CA ARG A 257 8.39 -14.40 3.06
C ARG A 257 7.33 -13.28 3.21
N ALA A 258 7.74 -12.06 3.49
CA ALA A 258 6.86 -10.93 3.64
C ALA A 258 6.15 -10.58 2.32
N MET A 259 6.84 -10.68 1.19
CA MET A 259 6.26 -10.51 -0.14
C MET A 259 5.15 -11.54 -0.42
N ILE A 260 5.30 -12.79 0.02
CA ILE A 260 4.23 -13.79 -0.09
C ILE A 260 3.03 -13.40 0.78
N TYR A 261 3.23 -12.93 2.02
CA TYR A 261 2.13 -12.40 2.83
C TYR A 261 1.43 -11.20 2.17
N GLY A 262 2.19 -10.32 1.51
CA GLY A 262 1.62 -9.24 0.68
C GLY A 262 0.71 -9.79 -0.42
N SER A 263 1.17 -10.78 -1.19
CA SER A 263 0.37 -11.44 -2.23
C SER A 263 -0.88 -12.12 -1.65
N VAL A 264 -0.78 -12.74 -0.49
CA VAL A 264 -1.91 -13.36 0.21
C VAL A 264 -2.96 -12.30 0.59
N LEU A 265 -2.55 -11.18 1.21
CA LEU A 265 -3.49 -10.11 1.59
C LEU A 265 -4.14 -9.46 0.35
N ALA A 266 -3.37 -9.18 -0.70
CA ALA A 266 -3.89 -8.68 -1.96
C ALA A 266 -4.93 -9.64 -2.56
N SER A 267 -4.67 -10.95 -2.53
CA SER A 267 -5.60 -11.95 -3.06
C SER A 267 -6.93 -12.01 -2.30
N PHE A 268 -6.93 -11.75 -0.99
CA PHE A 268 -8.17 -11.62 -0.23
C PHE A 268 -8.89 -10.30 -0.51
N CYS A 269 -8.14 -9.20 -0.63
CA CYS A 269 -8.71 -7.87 -0.89
C CYS A 269 -9.62 -7.88 -2.12
N VAL A 270 -9.17 -8.49 -3.21
CA VAL A 270 -9.88 -8.46 -4.50
C VAL A 270 -11.12 -9.37 -4.57
N GLU A 271 -11.39 -10.18 -3.55
CA GLU A 271 -12.56 -11.08 -3.51
C GLU A 271 -13.89 -10.35 -3.28
N ARG A 272 -13.87 -9.13 -2.71
CA ARG A 272 -15.06 -8.30 -2.47
C ARG A 272 -14.75 -6.82 -2.63
N PHE A 273 -15.80 -6.01 -2.76
CA PHE A 273 -15.66 -4.56 -2.83
C PHE A 273 -15.07 -3.96 -1.55
N SER A 274 -14.21 -2.95 -1.74
CA SER A 274 -13.61 -2.21 -0.62
C SER A 274 -12.88 -3.16 0.36
N LEU A 275 -13.02 -2.91 1.65
CA LEU A 275 -12.41 -3.69 2.74
C LEU A 275 -13.31 -4.84 3.24
N ASP A 276 -14.43 -5.14 2.58
CA ASP A 276 -15.43 -6.07 3.11
C ASP A 276 -14.87 -7.48 3.34
N ARG A 277 -14.03 -7.97 2.44
CA ARG A 277 -13.39 -9.27 2.68
C ARG A 277 -12.40 -9.23 3.84
N LEU A 278 -11.62 -8.16 3.94
CA LEU A 278 -10.64 -7.99 5.02
C LEU A 278 -11.31 -7.78 6.39
N ARG A 279 -12.56 -7.31 6.44
CA ARG A 279 -13.33 -7.20 7.68
C ARG A 279 -13.59 -8.55 8.35
N GLU A 280 -13.84 -9.57 7.56
CA GLU A 280 -14.20 -10.92 8.03
C GLU A 280 -12.98 -11.83 8.18
N LEU A 281 -11.83 -11.42 7.64
CA LEU A 281 -10.63 -12.23 7.58
C LEU A 281 -10.01 -12.46 8.96
N THR A 282 -9.57 -13.69 9.20
CA THR A 282 -8.82 -14.05 10.39
C THR A 282 -7.34 -14.33 10.08
N ARG A 283 -6.50 -14.33 11.10
CA ARG A 283 -5.09 -14.73 10.94
C ARG A 283 -4.97 -16.19 10.46
N ALA A 284 -5.85 -17.07 10.90
CA ALA A 284 -5.86 -18.48 10.48
C ALA A 284 -6.13 -18.62 8.98
N ASP A 285 -7.04 -17.82 8.41
CA ASP A 285 -7.29 -17.80 6.96
C ASP A 285 -6.05 -17.37 6.18
N ILE A 286 -5.35 -16.35 6.67
CA ILE A 286 -4.12 -15.84 6.06
C ILE A 286 -3.03 -16.93 6.08
N ASP A 287 -2.81 -17.57 7.22
CA ASP A 287 -1.79 -18.60 7.35
C ASP A 287 -2.14 -19.83 6.51
N ALA A 288 -3.43 -20.19 6.41
CA ALA A 288 -3.89 -21.29 5.54
C ALA A 288 -3.59 -20.98 4.07
N ARG A 289 -3.92 -19.78 3.58
CA ARG A 289 -3.62 -19.39 2.19
C ARG A 289 -2.11 -19.24 1.94
N PHE A 290 -1.34 -18.81 2.93
CA PHE A 290 0.12 -18.80 2.85
C PHE A 290 0.68 -20.23 2.63
N GLU A 291 0.15 -21.24 3.32
CA GLU A 291 0.56 -22.64 3.12
C GLU A 291 0.07 -23.19 1.77
N GLU A 292 -1.06 -22.75 1.26
CA GLU A 292 -1.47 -23.05 -0.12
C GLU A 292 -0.49 -22.44 -1.12
N PHE A 293 -0.08 -21.20 -0.91
CA PHE A 293 0.90 -20.52 -1.75
C PHE A 293 2.23 -21.30 -1.79
N ARG A 294 2.71 -21.79 -0.64
CA ARG A 294 3.90 -22.66 -0.57
C ARG A 294 3.75 -23.92 -1.42
N ARG A 295 2.55 -24.53 -1.42
CA ARG A 295 2.29 -25.72 -2.26
C ARG A 295 2.29 -25.40 -3.73
N LEU A 296 1.76 -24.24 -4.13
CA LEU A 296 1.72 -23.80 -5.53
C LEU A 296 3.11 -23.55 -6.12
N THR A 297 4.07 -23.16 -5.30
CA THR A 297 5.42 -22.79 -5.73
C THR A 297 6.46 -23.87 -5.46
N ARG A 298 6.06 -25.02 -4.93
CA ARG A 298 6.96 -26.15 -4.65
C ARG A 298 7.18 -26.99 -5.91
N PHE A 299 8.45 -27.29 -6.21
CA PHE A 299 8.89 -28.14 -7.33
C PHE A 299 9.98 -29.12 -6.86
#